data_00d6ea4355c26097eb4e4db47b194b28
#
_entry.id   00d6ea4355c26097eb4e4db47b194b28
#
_cell.length_a   1.000
_cell.length_b   1.000
_cell.length_c   1.000
_cell.angle_alpha   90.00
_cell.angle_beta   90.00
_cell.angle_gamma   90.00
#
_symmetry.space_group_name_H-M   'P 1'
#
loop_
_entity.id
_entity.type
_entity.pdbx_description
1 polymer ?
#
loop_
_entity_poly.entity_id
_entity_poly.type
_entity_poly.pdbx_seq_one_letter_code
_entity_poly.pdbx_strand_id
1 'polypeptide(L)'
;MKIEAINQHADVPEEEGDAPSPAAVDRDFVTALARGLEVLRCFSRSGSLLGPTEVAQMSGLPKSTVTRLIHTLTTLDYLSYLPDSGKYRLGPAMLTLNTTPREQIDVREIARPLMQELAASTGAQVALVTRDQLSVLYLETFRGQSLVTLNLNVGSRIPLAVTAGGRAYLAGLPAPERANLLERLRSLDEHAWLTLEPKIQASLNEYADTGCCSSLGDWVRQIHGLAVP
;
A
#
# COMPACT_ATOMS: atom_id res chain seq x y z
N MET A 1 -4.17 33.09 -23.27
CA MET A 1 -5.43 33.64 -23.78
C MET A 1 -6.45 33.49 -22.66
N LYS A 2 -6.78 34.60 -22.01
CA LYS A 2 -7.73 34.67 -20.88
C LYS A 2 -9.15 34.50 -21.41
N ILE A 3 -9.99 33.78 -20.67
CA ILE A 3 -11.45 33.90 -20.79
C ILE A 3 -11.98 34.19 -19.40
N GLU A 4 -12.46 35.45 -19.26
CA GLU A 4 -13.17 35.96 -18.09
C GLU A 4 -14.66 35.66 -18.18
N ALA A 5 -15.22 35.34 -17.03
CA ALA A 5 -16.51 35.71 -16.44
C ALA A 5 -17.79 35.64 -17.31
N ILE A 6 -18.76 34.84 -16.84
CA ILE A 6 -20.18 35.30 -16.82
C ILE A 6 -20.76 34.91 -15.45
N ASN A 7 -21.08 35.95 -14.69
CA ASN A 7 -21.81 35.92 -13.43
C ASN A 7 -23.27 36.19 -13.73
N GLN A 8 -24.20 35.30 -13.41
CA GLN A 8 -25.61 35.61 -13.27
C GLN A 8 -26.21 34.88 -12.08
N HIS A 9 -26.68 35.68 -11.15
CA HIS A 9 -27.48 35.31 -9.99
C HIS A 9 -28.80 34.64 -10.41
N ALA A 10 -29.09 33.49 -9.77
CA ALA A 10 -30.44 32.99 -9.60
C ALA A 10 -30.58 32.51 -8.16
N ASP A 11 -31.46 33.17 -7.42
CA ASP A 11 -31.91 32.78 -6.08
C ASP A 11 -32.48 31.36 -6.11
N VAL A 12 -31.96 30.48 -5.27
CA VAL A 12 -32.51 29.18 -4.92
C VAL A 12 -32.66 29.13 -3.40
N PRO A 13 -33.84 28.73 -2.86
CA PRO A 13 -34.09 28.75 -1.42
C PRO A 13 -33.18 27.77 -0.67
N GLU A 14 -32.69 28.21 0.49
CA GLU A 14 -31.93 27.43 1.46
C GLU A 14 -32.85 26.30 2.01
N GLU A 15 -32.66 25.09 1.50
CA GLU A 15 -33.06 23.89 2.26
C GLU A 15 -31.99 23.63 3.32
N GLU A 16 -32.37 23.71 4.59
CA GLU A 16 -31.57 23.25 5.73
C GLU A 16 -31.27 21.75 5.58
N GLY A 17 -30.21 21.44 4.85
CA GLY A 17 -29.62 20.10 4.75
C GLY A 17 -28.87 19.80 6.04
N ASP A 18 -29.36 18.81 6.76
CA ASP A 18 -28.76 18.20 7.93
C ASP A 18 -27.26 17.93 7.69
N ALA A 19 -26.39 18.68 8.37
CA ALA A 19 -24.95 18.53 8.25
C ALA A 19 -24.55 17.10 8.68
N PRO A 20 -23.73 16.37 7.94
CA PRO A 20 -23.30 15.02 8.32
C PRO A 20 -22.64 15.09 9.70
N SER A 21 -23.21 14.33 10.65
CA SER A 21 -22.68 14.17 12.00
C SER A 21 -21.19 13.83 11.94
N PRO A 22 -20.32 14.50 12.72
CA PRO A 22 -18.89 14.20 12.70
C PRO A 22 -18.71 12.72 13.03
N ALA A 23 -18.00 12.00 12.15
CA ALA A 23 -17.69 10.59 12.33
C ALA A 23 -17.21 10.37 13.76
N ALA A 24 -17.86 9.45 14.47
CA ALA A 24 -17.60 9.18 15.88
C ALA A 24 -16.09 8.94 16.04
N VAL A 25 -15.44 9.81 16.81
CA VAL A 25 -14.00 9.69 17.10
C VAL A 25 -13.82 8.37 17.82
N ASP A 26 -13.17 7.41 17.18
CA ASP A 26 -12.82 6.14 17.80
C ASP A 26 -11.95 6.43 19.03
N ARG A 27 -12.53 6.24 20.22
CA ARG A 27 -11.89 6.57 21.50
C ARG A 27 -10.71 5.65 21.81
N ASP A 28 -10.68 4.47 21.21
CA ASP A 28 -9.63 3.48 21.38
C ASP A 28 -8.45 3.72 20.42
N PHE A 29 -8.63 4.60 19.42
CA PHE A 29 -7.57 4.91 18.46
C PHE A 29 -6.53 5.88 19.02
N VAL A 30 -5.32 5.37 19.29
CA VAL A 30 -4.19 6.15 19.82
C VAL A 30 -3.46 6.88 18.68
N THR A 31 -3.88 8.11 18.41
CA THR A 31 -3.33 8.96 17.31
C THR A 31 -1.80 9.13 17.40
N ALA A 32 -1.25 9.27 18.61
CA ALA A 32 0.20 9.43 18.78
C ALA A 32 0.97 8.19 18.30
N LEU A 33 0.47 6.99 18.61
CA LEU A 33 1.05 5.73 18.12
C LEU A 33 0.94 5.62 16.60
N ALA A 34 -0.22 5.91 16.03
CA ALA A 34 -0.44 5.88 14.59
C ALA A 34 0.54 6.80 13.84
N ARG A 35 0.76 8.02 14.34
CA ARG A 35 1.74 8.97 13.79
C ARG A 35 3.18 8.45 13.90
N GLY A 36 3.55 7.82 15.02
CA GLY A 36 4.87 7.20 15.20
C GLY A 36 5.14 6.09 14.17
N LEU A 37 4.15 5.23 13.97
CA LEU A 37 4.22 4.16 12.97
C LEU A 37 4.29 4.70 11.54
N GLU A 38 3.57 5.81 11.24
CA GLU A 38 3.65 6.44 9.91
C GLU A 38 5.05 7.05 9.65
N VAL A 39 5.69 7.62 10.66
CA VAL A 39 7.10 8.05 10.55
C VAL A 39 8.01 6.87 10.20
N LEU A 40 7.89 5.72 10.86
CA LEU A 40 8.67 4.51 10.52
C LEU A 40 8.41 4.02 9.10
N ARG A 41 7.15 4.08 8.63
CA ARG A 41 6.78 3.71 7.25
C ARG A 41 7.47 4.57 6.18
N CYS A 42 7.76 5.84 6.46
CA CYS A 42 8.51 6.68 5.52
C CYS A 42 9.88 6.08 5.19
N PHE A 43 10.61 5.60 6.18
CA PHE A 43 11.92 4.95 6.00
C PHE A 43 11.81 3.62 5.24
N SER A 44 10.77 2.84 5.47
CA SER A 44 10.52 1.58 4.75
C SER A 44 10.20 1.81 3.27
N ARG A 45 9.49 2.89 2.94
CA ARG A 45 9.11 3.22 1.55
C ARG A 45 10.29 3.74 0.73
N SER A 46 11.18 4.50 1.33
CA SER A 46 12.29 5.14 0.61
C SER A 46 13.52 4.24 0.49
N GLY A 47 13.71 3.29 1.40
CA GLY A 47 14.94 2.51 1.52
C GLY A 47 16.18 3.38 1.78
N SER A 48 15.99 4.66 2.09
CA SER A 48 16.99 5.72 2.08
C SER A 48 17.18 6.34 3.46
N LEU A 49 18.23 7.14 3.56
CA LEU A 49 18.46 8.02 4.69
C LEU A 49 17.53 9.22 4.58
N LEU A 50 16.73 9.50 5.60
CA LEU A 50 15.79 10.63 5.63
C LEU A 50 16.07 11.58 6.78
N GLY A 51 15.95 12.87 6.51
CA GLY A 51 15.92 13.92 7.52
C GLY A 51 14.49 14.29 7.96
N PRO A 52 14.31 15.06 9.05
CA PRO A 52 12.98 15.42 9.56
C PRO A 52 12.09 16.16 8.55
N THR A 53 12.67 16.93 7.64
CA THR A 53 11.93 17.66 6.61
C THR A 53 11.37 16.72 5.54
N GLU A 54 12.17 15.75 5.08
CA GLU A 54 11.75 14.74 4.11
C GLU A 54 10.64 13.86 4.70
N VAL A 55 10.78 13.44 5.96
CA VAL A 55 9.76 12.67 6.67
C VAL A 55 8.47 13.48 6.84
N ALA A 56 8.55 14.79 7.13
CA ALA A 56 7.37 15.65 7.24
C ALA A 56 6.61 15.75 5.92
N GLN A 57 7.33 15.90 4.80
CA GLN A 57 6.73 15.91 3.46
C GLN A 57 6.05 14.58 3.11
N MET A 58 6.70 13.46 3.41
CA MET A 58 6.18 12.11 3.09
C MET A 58 4.99 11.71 3.97
N SER A 59 5.01 12.08 5.25
CA SER A 59 3.96 11.71 6.21
C SER A 59 2.78 12.69 6.25
N GLY A 60 2.94 13.90 5.71
CA GLY A 60 1.97 14.98 5.85
C GLY A 60 1.88 15.56 7.28
N LEU A 61 2.78 15.18 8.18
CA LEU A 61 2.78 15.64 9.57
C LEU A 61 3.56 16.94 9.73
N PRO A 62 3.16 17.83 10.67
CA PRO A 62 3.93 19.01 11.01
C PRO A 62 5.36 18.66 11.43
N LYS A 63 6.35 19.44 10.95
CA LYS A 63 7.78 19.21 11.22
C LYS A 63 8.10 19.09 12.72
N SER A 64 7.45 19.89 13.56
CA SER A 64 7.62 19.83 15.03
C SER A 64 7.17 18.49 15.61
N THR A 65 6.07 17.95 15.12
CA THR A 65 5.57 16.61 15.48
C THR A 65 6.55 15.53 15.04
N VAL A 66 7.01 15.60 13.79
CA VAL A 66 7.99 14.64 13.23
C VAL A 66 9.29 14.65 14.04
N THR A 67 9.82 15.83 14.38
CA THR A 67 11.06 15.95 15.19
C THR A 67 10.91 15.25 16.54
N ARG A 68 9.78 15.42 17.22
CA ARG A 68 9.51 14.77 18.51
C ARG A 68 9.37 13.25 18.36
N LEU A 69 8.68 12.78 17.31
CA LEU A 69 8.52 11.36 17.03
C LEU A 69 9.86 10.71 16.67
N ILE A 70 10.67 11.34 15.82
CA ILE A 70 12.02 10.87 15.48
C ILE A 70 12.90 10.79 16.74
N HIS A 71 12.87 11.78 17.61
CA HIS A 71 13.60 11.73 18.89
C HIS A 71 13.18 10.51 19.71
N THR A 72 11.89 10.30 19.92
CA THR A 72 11.37 9.16 20.67
C THR A 72 11.80 7.84 20.05
N LEU A 73 11.64 7.69 18.74
CA LEU A 73 12.00 6.48 18.00
C LEU A 73 13.51 6.21 18.02
N THR A 74 14.33 7.27 18.05
CA THR A 74 15.79 7.14 18.18
C THR A 74 16.18 6.74 19.59
N THR A 75 15.54 7.30 20.60
CA THR A 75 15.75 6.91 22.02
C THR A 75 15.39 5.44 22.28
N LEU A 76 14.43 4.91 21.51
CA LEU A 76 13.99 3.51 21.59
C LEU A 76 14.69 2.58 20.58
N ASP A 77 15.76 3.03 19.93
CA ASP A 77 16.57 2.30 18.94
C ASP A 77 15.79 1.83 17.68
N TYR A 78 14.57 2.34 17.43
CA TYR A 78 13.83 2.11 16.18
C TYR A 78 14.38 2.94 15.02
N LEU A 79 15.03 4.07 15.31
CA LEU A 79 15.80 4.87 14.36
C LEU A 79 17.22 5.07 14.87
N SER A 80 18.18 5.14 13.95
CA SER A 80 19.57 5.49 14.23
C SER A 80 19.93 6.79 13.53
N TYR A 81 20.52 7.73 14.25
CA TYR A 81 21.02 8.97 13.69
C TYR A 81 22.42 8.78 13.09
N LEU A 82 22.67 9.41 11.96
CA LEU A 82 23.95 9.39 11.25
C LEU A 82 24.54 10.82 11.26
N PRO A 83 25.55 11.08 12.10
CA PRO A 83 26.12 12.42 12.25
C PRO A 83 26.67 12.99 10.95
N ASP A 84 27.32 12.18 10.12
CA ASP A 84 27.98 12.59 8.87
C ASP A 84 27.02 13.18 7.84
N SER A 85 25.78 12.70 7.81
CA SER A 85 24.74 13.14 6.88
C SER A 85 23.66 14.00 7.52
N GLY A 86 23.57 14.06 8.85
CA GLY A 86 22.47 14.69 9.57
C GLY A 86 21.12 13.97 9.38
N LYS A 87 21.14 12.73 8.93
CA LYS A 87 19.95 11.94 8.57
C LYS A 87 19.78 10.75 9.51
N TYR A 88 18.65 10.08 9.36
CA TYR A 88 18.24 8.92 10.14
C TYR A 88 18.04 7.71 9.20
N ARG A 89 18.17 6.52 9.77
CA ARG A 89 17.82 5.23 9.15
C ARG A 89 17.05 4.37 10.13
N LEU A 90 16.49 3.26 9.68
CA LEU A 90 15.92 2.24 10.57
C LEU A 90 17.00 1.70 11.50
N GLY A 91 16.68 1.63 12.79
CA GLY A 91 17.56 1.17 13.85
C GLY A 91 17.44 -0.33 14.12
N PRO A 92 18.34 -0.88 14.99
CA PRO A 92 18.40 -2.31 15.25
C PRO A 92 17.15 -2.87 15.93
N ALA A 93 16.39 -2.07 16.70
CA ALA A 93 15.15 -2.53 17.33
C ALA A 93 14.10 -3.02 16.30
N MET A 94 14.17 -2.56 15.03
CA MET A 94 13.32 -3.06 13.96
C MET A 94 13.54 -4.55 13.64
N LEU A 95 14.76 -5.05 13.82
CA LEU A 95 15.08 -6.44 13.58
C LEU A 95 14.44 -7.37 14.63
N THR A 96 14.32 -6.90 15.86
CA THR A 96 13.73 -7.70 16.95
C THR A 96 12.22 -7.89 16.79
N LEU A 97 11.53 -6.96 16.10
CA LEU A 97 10.11 -7.09 15.80
C LEU A 97 9.81 -8.14 14.71
N ASN A 98 10.82 -8.49 13.92
CA ASN A 98 10.68 -9.46 12.82
C ASN A 98 11.03 -10.90 13.24
N THR A 99 11.38 -11.12 14.50
CA THR A 99 11.64 -12.46 15.04
C THR A 99 10.30 -13.13 15.36
N THR A 100 9.73 -13.81 14.36
CA THR A 100 8.56 -14.67 14.58
C THR A 100 8.99 -15.88 15.39
N PRO A 101 8.28 -16.26 16.46
CA PRO A 101 8.56 -17.52 17.17
C PRO A 101 8.54 -18.70 16.17
N ARG A 102 9.49 -19.63 16.27
CA ARG A 102 9.59 -20.80 15.39
C ARG A 102 8.35 -21.70 15.35
N GLU A 103 7.39 -21.46 16.23
CA GLU A 103 6.15 -22.24 16.34
C GLU A 103 5.06 -21.79 15.35
N GLN A 104 5.20 -20.63 14.71
CA GLN A 104 4.28 -20.21 13.63
C GLN A 104 4.85 -20.67 12.30
N ILE A 105 4.13 -21.57 11.63
CA ILE A 105 4.45 -22.00 10.27
C ILE A 105 4.46 -20.75 9.38
N ASP A 106 5.66 -20.35 8.96
CA ASP A 106 5.80 -19.23 8.03
C ASP A 106 5.44 -19.76 6.63
N VAL A 107 4.29 -19.30 6.11
CA VAL A 107 3.84 -19.66 4.75
C VAL A 107 4.93 -19.42 3.69
N ARG A 108 5.86 -18.47 3.94
CA ARG A 108 7.00 -18.20 3.05
C ARG A 108 7.95 -19.38 2.96
N GLU A 109 8.23 -20.08 4.08
CA GLU A 109 9.12 -21.24 4.09
C GLU A 109 8.54 -22.39 3.27
N ILE A 110 7.22 -22.61 3.36
CA ILE A 110 6.52 -23.63 2.57
C ILE A 110 6.45 -23.24 1.09
N ALA A 111 6.13 -22.00 0.79
CA ALA A 111 5.96 -21.51 -0.57
C ALA A 111 7.28 -21.39 -1.35
N ARG A 112 8.38 -21.12 -0.66
CA ARG A 112 9.69 -20.83 -1.26
C ARG A 112 10.15 -21.85 -2.31
N PRO A 113 10.21 -23.15 -2.05
CA PRO A 113 10.67 -24.13 -3.04
C PRO A 113 9.75 -24.19 -4.27
N LEU A 114 8.43 -24.11 -4.07
CA LEU A 114 7.45 -24.12 -5.15
C LEU A 114 7.55 -22.85 -6.03
N MET A 115 7.74 -21.70 -5.40
CA MET A 115 7.90 -20.42 -6.10
C MET A 115 9.21 -20.38 -6.91
N GLN A 116 10.29 -20.94 -6.39
CA GLN A 116 11.57 -21.05 -7.10
C GLN A 116 11.44 -21.94 -8.33
N GLU A 117 10.81 -23.10 -8.21
CA GLU A 117 10.56 -24.01 -9.30
C GLU A 117 9.69 -23.37 -10.39
N LEU A 118 8.59 -22.70 -9.98
CA LEU A 118 7.71 -21.98 -10.90
C LEU A 118 8.45 -20.86 -11.62
N ALA A 119 9.26 -20.05 -10.93
CA ALA A 119 10.06 -19.00 -11.54
C ALA A 119 11.08 -19.56 -12.54
N ALA A 120 11.74 -20.67 -12.21
CA ALA A 120 12.71 -21.32 -13.08
C ALA A 120 12.05 -21.91 -14.33
N SER A 121 10.89 -22.58 -14.19
CA SER A 121 10.20 -23.24 -15.31
C SER A 121 9.52 -22.25 -16.26
N THR A 122 8.97 -21.16 -15.74
CA THR A 122 8.23 -20.19 -16.55
C THR A 122 9.10 -19.02 -17.05
N GLY A 123 10.26 -18.78 -16.44
CA GLY A 123 11.07 -17.58 -16.65
C GLY A 123 10.46 -16.30 -16.09
N ALA A 124 9.29 -16.36 -15.48
CA ALA A 124 8.59 -15.21 -14.91
C ALA A 124 9.09 -14.86 -13.50
N GLN A 125 8.76 -13.65 -13.04
CA GLN A 125 8.90 -13.29 -11.64
C GLN A 125 7.70 -13.84 -10.86
N VAL A 126 7.95 -14.62 -9.82
CA VAL A 126 6.95 -15.16 -8.91
C VAL A 126 7.05 -14.48 -7.56
N ALA A 127 5.93 -14.03 -7.03
CA ALA A 127 5.90 -13.30 -5.75
C ALA A 127 4.78 -13.81 -4.84
N LEU A 128 5.07 -13.92 -3.55
CA LEU A 128 4.09 -14.02 -2.48
C LEU A 128 3.82 -12.61 -1.96
N VAL A 129 2.56 -12.25 -1.90
CA VAL A 129 2.15 -10.89 -1.55
C VAL A 129 1.05 -10.89 -0.51
N THR A 130 0.92 -9.79 0.21
CA THR A 130 -0.21 -9.54 1.10
C THR A 130 -0.68 -8.10 0.95
N ARG A 131 -1.80 -7.77 1.57
CA ARG A 131 -2.29 -6.39 1.58
C ARG A 131 -1.60 -5.58 2.68
N ASP A 132 -1.16 -4.37 2.33
CA ASP A 132 -0.82 -3.30 3.26
C ASP A 132 -1.63 -2.04 2.90
N GLN A 133 -2.69 -1.79 3.66
CA GLN A 133 -3.66 -0.72 3.41
C GLN A 133 -4.34 -0.84 2.02
N LEU A 134 -4.05 0.07 1.07
CA LEU A 134 -4.53 0.07 -0.30
C LEU A 134 -3.44 -0.30 -1.31
N SER A 135 -2.43 -1.00 -0.83
CA SER A 135 -1.31 -1.52 -1.63
C SER A 135 -1.16 -3.03 -1.43
N VAL A 136 -0.47 -3.64 -2.35
CA VAL A 136 0.04 -5.01 -2.26
C VAL A 136 1.50 -4.94 -1.82
N LEU A 137 1.85 -5.63 -0.74
CA LEU A 137 3.19 -5.74 -0.17
C LEU A 137 3.82 -7.08 -0.55
N TYR A 138 5.03 -7.04 -1.08
CA TYR A 138 5.82 -8.22 -1.42
C TYR A 138 6.45 -8.82 -0.17
N LEU A 139 6.07 -10.06 0.15
CA LEU A 139 6.62 -10.85 1.28
C LEU A 139 7.80 -11.70 0.86
N GLU A 140 7.75 -12.26 -0.37
CA GLU A 140 8.78 -13.09 -0.96
C GLU A 140 8.76 -12.90 -2.49
N THR A 141 9.90 -13.04 -3.17
CA THR A 141 9.96 -12.91 -4.63
C THR A 141 11.13 -13.70 -5.21
N PHE A 142 10.86 -14.41 -6.31
CA PHE A 142 11.86 -15.12 -7.12
C PHE A 142 11.79 -14.64 -8.55
N ARG A 143 12.96 -14.40 -9.14
CA ARG A 143 13.07 -13.93 -10.53
C ARG A 143 13.40 -15.08 -11.44
N GLY A 144 12.64 -15.22 -12.51
CA GLY A 144 13.03 -16.02 -13.66
C GLY A 144 14.04 -15.30 -14.54
N GLN A 145 14.38 -15.92 -15.67
CA GLN A 145 15.34 -15.38 -16.65
C GLN A 145 14.69 -14.42 -17.67
N SER A 146 13.67 -13.67 -17.29
CA SER A 146 13.00 -12.71 -18.19
C SER A 146 13.88 -11.52 -18.50
N LEU A 147 13.86 -11.04 -19.76
CA LEU A 147 14.56 -9.84 -20.22
C LEU A 147 13.98 -8.55 -19.61
N VAL A 148 12.71 -8.57 -19.23
CA VAL A 148 12.03 -7.45 -18.55
C VAL A 148 11.77 -7.84 -17.11
N THR A 149 12.50 -7.22 -16.19
CA THR A 149 12.33 -7.49 -14.76
C THR A 149 11.95 -6.19 -14.06
N LEU A 150 10.83 -6.22 -13.36
CA LEU A 150 10.52 -5.17 -12.40
C LEU A 150 11.49 -5.29 -11.22
N ASN A 151 12.05 -4.18 -10.79
CA ASN A 151 12.91 -4.17 -9.60
C ASN A 151 12.04 -4.17 -8.31
N LEU A 152 11.16 -5.17 -8.19
CA LEU A 152 10.33 -5.40 -7.02
C LEU A 152 10.98 -6.45 -6.14
N ASN A 153 11.27 -6.04 -4.92
CA ASN A 153 11.90 -6.86 -3.89
C ASN A 153 10.95 -7.05 -2.70
N VAL A 154 11.31 -7.91 -1.76
CA VAL A 154 10.62 -8.01 -0.46
C VAL A 154 10.51 -6.61 0.16
N GLY A 155 9.32 -6.25 0.63
CA GLY A 155 8.99 -4.92 1.13
C GLY A 155 8.50 -3.92 0.06
N SER A 156 8.62 -4.23 -1.23
CA SER A 156 8.04 -3.38 -2.29
C SER A 156 6.52 -3.32 -2.18
N ARG A 157 5.96 -2.16 -2.52
CA ARG A 157 4.52 -1.91 -2.55
C ARG A 157 4.08 -1.50 -3.94
N ILE A 158 2.99 -2.08 -4.40
CA ILE A 158 2.35 -1.74 -5.66
C ILE A 158 0.86 -1.49 -5.44
N PRO A 159 0.17 -0.73 -6.29
CA PRO A 159 -1.26 -0.42 -6.10
C PRO A 159 -2.13 -1.67 -6.10
N LEU A 160 -3.11 -1.73 -5.17
CA LEU A 160 -4.03 -2.85 -5.04
C LEU A 160 -4.99 -2.98 -6.25
N ALA A 161 -5.59 -1.88 -6.70
CA ALA A 161 -6.70 -1.90 -7.66
C ALA A 161 -6.31 -2.32 -9.08
N VAL A 162 -5.06 -2.06 -9.49
CA VAL A 162 -4.59 -2.20 -10.89
C VAL A 162 -3.66 -3.39 -11.11
N THR A 163 -3.37 -4.19 -10.07
CA THR A 163 -2.44 -5.30 -10.15
C THR A 163 -3.14 -6.64 -9.96
N ALA A 164 -2.66 -7.69 -10.62
CA ALA A 164 -3.24 -9.03 -10.50
C ALA A 164 -3.28 -9.51 -9.04
N GLY A 165 -2.18 -9.36 -8.29
CA GLY A 165 -2.11 -9.74 -6.87
C GLY A 165 -3.12 -8.98 -6.00
N GLY A 166 -3.36 -7.69 -6.28
CA GLY A 166 -4.36 -6.92 -5.56
C GLY A 166 -5.79 -7.37 -5.88
N ARG A 167 -6.08 -7.67 -7.14
CA ARG A 167 -7.39 -8.19 -7.57
C ARG A 167 -7.64 -9.59 -7.03
N ALA A 168 -6.64 -10.46 -7.02
CA ALA A 168 -6.73 -11.78 -6.40
C ALA A 168 -6.99 -11.67 -4.90
N TYR A 169 -6.29 -10.75 -4.20
CA TYR A 169 -6.57 -10.48 -2.80
C TYR A 169 -8.03 -10.07 -2.58
N LEU A 170 -8.57 -9.15 -3.40
CA LEU A 170 -9.99 -8.76 -3.33
C LEU A 170 -10.93 -9.95 -3.62
N ALA A 171 -10.59 -10.82 -4.55
CA ALA A 171 -11.38 -12.00 -4.88
C ALA A 171 -11.46 -13.01 -3.72
N GLY A 172 -10.36 -13.19 -2.98
CA GLY A 172 -10.28 -14.08 -1.82
C GLY A 172 -10.97 -13.55 -0.55
N LEU A 173 -11.33 -12.25 -0.51
CA LEU A 173 -11.97 -11.67 0.66
C LEU A 173 -13.46 -12.06 0.78
N PRO A 174 -13.97 -12.22 2.02
CA PRO A 174 -15.41 -12.22 2.29
C PRO A 174 -16.10 -10.97 1.73
N ALA A 175 -17.33 -11.14 1.24
CA ALA A 175 -18.04 -10.05 0.57
C ALA A 175 -18.15 -8.73 1.38
N PRO A 176 -18.40 -8.73 2.71
CA PRO A 176 -18.45 -7.50 3.50
C PRO A 176 -17.09 -6.78 3.58
N GLU A 177 -15.99 -7.53 3.76
CA GLU A 177 -14.65 -6.97 3.83
C GLU A 177 -14.22 -6.40 2.49
N ARG A 178 -14.52 -7.13 1.40
CA ARG A 178 -14.29 -6.66 0.05
C ARG A 178 -15.04 -5.38 -0.24
N ALA A 179 -16.33 -5.28 0.10
CA ALA A 179 -17.13 -4.07 -0.10
C ALA A 179 -16.53 -2.85 0.63
N ASN A 180 -16.13 -3.00 1.88
CA ASN A 180 -15.46 -1.94 2.65
C ASN A 180 -14.16 -1.48 1.98
N LEU A 181 -13.36 -2.43 1.48
CA LEU A 181 -12.10 -2.09 0.82
C LEU A 181 -12.31 -1.39 -0.53
N LEU A 182 -13.33 -1.79 -1.29
CA LEU A 182 -13.72 -1.13 -2.53
C LEU A 182 -14.19 0.31 -2.29
N GLU A 183 -14.98 0.56 -1.24
CA GLU A 183 -15.41 1.91 -0.87
C GLU A 183 -14.22 2.80 -0.48
N ARG A 184 -13.23 2.25 0.23
CA ARG A 184 -11.99 2.97 0.53
C ARG A 184 -11.17 3.30 -0.71
N LEU A 185 -11.14 2.41 -1.71
CA LEU A 185 -10.48 2.66 -3.00
C LEU A 185 -11.21 3.75 -3.78
N ARG A 186 -12.55 3.73 -3.78
CA ARG A 186 -13.39 4.74 -4.41
C ARG A 186 -13.17 6.13 -3.80
N SER A 187 -13.11 6.22 -2.47
CA SER A 187 -12.91 7.47 -1.73
C SER A 187 -11.55 8.15 -1.98
N LEU A 188 -10.56 7.44 -2.54
CA LEU A 188 -9.27 8.04 -2.90
C LEU A 188 -9.36 8.94 -4.13
N ASP A 189 -10.10 8.50 -5.15
CA ASP A 189 -10.25 9.20 -6.42
C ASP A 189 -11.51 8.68 -7.12
N GLU A 190 -12.62 9.40 -6.96
CA GLU A 190 -13.92 9.05 -7.56
C GLU A 190 -13.87 9.07 -9.09
N HIS A 191 -13.04 9.94 -9.67
CA HIS A 191 -12.93 10.00 -11.13
C HIS A 191 -12.18 8.78 -11.69
N ALA A 192 -11.06 8.42 -11.08
CA ALA A 192 -10.32 7.20 -11.44
C ALA A 192 -11.17 5.94 -11.18
N TRP A 193 -12.01 5.95 -10.17
CA TRP A 193 -12.89 4.84 -9.82
C TRP A 193 -13.79 4.39 -10.97
N LEU A 194 -14.33 5.33 -11.75
CA LEU A 194 -15.20 5.02 -12.91
C LEU A 194 -14.53 4.09 -13.93
N THR A 195 -13.21 4.13 -14.04
CA THR A 195 -12.42 3.25 -14.92
C THR A 195 -11.87 2.01 -14.23
N LEU A 196 -11.68 2.06 -12.92
CA LEU A 196 -11.13 0.97 -12.12
C LEU A 196 -12.16 -0.07 -11.74
N GLU A 197 -13.36 0.35 -11.35
CA GLU A 197 -14.43 -0.54 -10.89
C GLU A 197 -14.80 -1.62 -11.93
N PRO A 198 -15.05 -1.29 -13.22
CA PRO A 198 -15.35 -2.33 -14.22
C PRO A 198 -14.23 -3.35 -14.38
N LYS A 199 -12.96 -2.93 -14.27
CA LYS A 199 -11.80 -3.81 -14.39
C LYS A 199 -11.66 -4.72 -13.19
N ILE A 200 -11.91 -4.21 -11.98
CA ILE A 200 -11.94 -5.01 -10.76
C ILE A 200 -13.07 -6.04 -10.86
N GLN A 201 -14.28 -5.63 -11.26
CA GLN A 201 -15.40 -6.54 -11.39
C GLN A 201 -15.14 -7.63 -12.45
N ALA A 202 -14.53 -7.28 -13.58
CA ALA A 202 -14.12 -8.25 -14.59
C ALA A 202 -13.15 -9.29 -14.02
N SER A 203 -12.17 -8.86 -13.19
CA SER A 203 -11.23 -9.78 -12.54
C SER A 203 -11.88 -10.65 -11.47
N LEU A 204 -12.90 -10.15 -10.76
CA LEU A 204 -13.68 -10.97 -9.81
C LEU A 204 -14.48 -12.07 -10.54
N ASN A 205 -15.03 -11.75 -11.72
CA ASN A 205 -15.72 -12.73 -12.56
C ASN A 205 -14.72 -13.74 -13.15
N GLU A 206 -13.57 -13.27 -13.66
CA GLU A 206 -12.49 -14.14 -14.12
C GLU A 206 -12.06 -15.15 -13.05
N TYR A 207 -11.91 -14.68 -11.80
CA TYR A 207 -11.60 -15.57 -10.68
C TYR A 207 -12.68 -16.63 -10.44
N ALA A 208 -13.94 -16.26 -10.53
CA ALA A 208 -15.04 -17.23 -10.35
C ALA A 208 -15.03 -18.32 -11.42
N ASP A 209 -14.61 -18.00 -12.65
CA ASP A 209 -14.59 -18.92 -13.78
C ASP A 209 -13.29 -19.74 -13.85
N THR A 210 -12.15 -19.15 -13.50
CA THR A 210 -10.81 -19.72 -13.77
C THR A 210 -10.00 -20.01 -12.52
N GLY A 211 -10.38 -19.48 -11.36
CA GLY A 211 -9.63 -19.55 -10.11
C GLY A 211 -8.45 -18.55 -10.02
N CYS A 212 -8.28 -17.66 -11.01
CA CYS A 212 -7.20 -16.67 -11.01
C CYS A 212 -7.68 -15.30 -11.49
N CYS A 213 -6.89 -14.28 -11.20
CA CYS A 213 -7.08 -12.90 -11.65
C CYS A 213 -5.93 -12.46 -12.55
N SER A 214 -6.24 -11.75 -13.64
CA SER A 214 -5.23 -11.17 -14.51
C SER A 214 -5.18 -9.64 -14.41
N SER A 215 -4.03 -9.08 -14.82
CA SER A 215 -3.84 -7.65 -15.08
C SER A 215 -2.91 -7.51 -16.28
N LEU A 216 -3.45 -7.04 -17.39
CA LEU A 216 -2.78 -6.97 -18.67
C LEU A 216 -2.41 -5.53 -19.02
N GLY A 217 -1.32 -5.03 -18.42
CA GLY A 217 -0.84 -3.67 -18.65
C GLY A 217 -1.62 -2.58 -17.91
N ASP A 218 -2.47 -2.91 -16.95
CA ASP A 218 -3.29 -1.92 -16.23
C ASP A 218 -2.49 -1.04 -15.27
N TRP A 219 -1.39 -1.53 -14.72
CA TRP A 219 -0.49 -0.77 -13.87
C TRP A 219 0.66 -0.16 -14.67
N VAL A 220 1.40 -1.01 -15.36
CA VAL A 220 2.48 -0.63 -16.26
C VAL A 220 2.25 -1.35 -17.57
N ARG A 221 2.19 -0.62 -18.68
CA ARG A 221 1.74 -1.12 -19.99
C ARG A 221 2.44 -2.41 -20.44
N GLN A 222 3.73 -2.56 -20.11
CA GLN A 222 4.55 -3.71 -20.51
C GLN A 222 4.47 -4.87 -19.50
N ILE A 223 3.77 -4.70 -18.38
CA ILE A 223 3.69 -5.69 -17.31
C ILE A 223 2.35 -6.40 -17.33
N HIS A 224 2.44 -7.70 -17.46
CA HIS A 224 1.30 -8.60 -17.36
C HIS A 224 1.46 -9.46 -16.11
N GLY A 225 0.41 -9.60 -15.35
CA GLY A 225 0.39 -10.37 -14.11
C GLY A 225 -0.78 -11.34 -14.08
N LEU A 226 -0.54 -12.51 -13.50
CA LEU A 226 -1.54 -13.49 -13.11
C LEU A 226 -1.38 -13.77 -11.62
N ALA A 227 -2.47 -13.89 -10.89
CA ALA A 227 -2.44 -14.17 -9.46
C ALA A 227 -3.61 -15.03 -9.00
N VAL A 228 -3.36 -15.78 -7.93
CA VAL A 228 -4.37 -16.52 -7.16
C VAL A 228 -4.43 -15.95 -5.73
N PRO A 229 -5.57 -16.04 -5.04
CA PRO A 229 -5.72 -15.65 -3.63
C PRO A 229 -4.82 -16.41 -2.68
#